data_ff49e4bd5904fb3a5bb9bf0139805e8b
#
_entry.id   ff49e4bd5904fb3a5bb9bf0139805e8b
#
_cell.length_a   1.000
_cell.length_b   1.000
_cell.length_c   1.000
_cell.angle_alpha   90.00
_cell.angle_beta   90.00
_cell.angle_gamma   90.00
#
_symmetry.space_group_name_H-M   'P 1'
#
loop_
_entity.id
_entity.type
_entity.pdbx_description
1 polymer ?
#
loop_
_entity_poly.entity_id
_entity_poly.type
_entity_poly.pdbx_seq_one_letter_code
_entity_poly.pdbx_strand_id
1 'polypeptide(L)'
;FFRGGIFLAYTALYRKFRPLRFDDMVGQEAITRTLKNQIIAGRTGHAYLFNGGRGTGKTTSAKILARAVNCLNPKDGEPCNECEICKAALAGSLTDIVEMDAASNNSVDDIRSIRDEVNFLPTLAKYRVYIIDEVHMLSTGAFNALLKTLEEPPEHVKFILATTEPQKLPATILSRCQ
;
A
#
# COMPACT_ATOMS: atom_id res chain seq x y z
N PHE A 1 29.59 35.31 -20.82
CA PHE A 1 29.39 33.93 -21.30
C PHE A 1 28.75 33.11 -20.20
N PHE A 2 27.40 33.01 -20.20
CA PHE A 2 26.66 32.10 -19.35
C PHE A 2 26.41 30.80 -20.11
N ARG A 3 27.08 29.72 -19.73
CA ARG A 3 26.72 28.37 -20.14
C ARG A 3 25.54 27.93 -19.27
N GLY A 4 24.36 27.83 -19.84
CA GLY A 4 23.20 27.20 -19.23
C GLY A 4 23.50 25.74 -18.94
N GLY A 5 23.77 25.41 -17.69
CA GLY A 5 23.83 24.04 -17.22
C GLY A 5 22.41 23.45 -17.23
N ILE A 6 22.17 22.46 -18.08
CA ILE A 6 20.98 21.63 -18.01
C ILE A 6 21.11 20.83 -16.73
N PHE A 7 20.36 21.22 -15.70
CA PHE A 7 20.14 20.38 -14.52
C PHE A 7 19.29 19.18 -14.96
N LEU A 8 19.94 18.13 -15.43
CA LEU A 8 19.33 16.82 -15.49
C LEU A 8 19.10 16.38 -14.05
N ALA A 9 17.85 16.43 -13.61
CA ALA A 9 17.46 15.88 -12.33
C ALA A 9 17.86 14.40 -12.31
N TYR A 10 18.89 14.08 -11.55
CA TYR A 10 19.37 12.70 -11.38
C TYR A 10 18.32 11.92 -10.58
N THR A 11 17.44 11.23 -11.29
CA THR A 11 16.51 10.30 -10.67
C THR A 11 17.26 9.00 -10.44
N ALA A 12 17.38 8.60 -9.19
CA ALA A 12 18.05 7.35 -8.83
C ALA A 12 17.46 6.17 -9.61
N LEU A 13 18.32 5.29 -10.13
CA LEU A 13 17.95 4.17 -11.00
C LEU A 13 16.83 3.31 -10.40
N TYR A 14 16.83 3.08 -9.08
CA TYR A 14 15.80 2.30 -8.40
C TYR A 14 14.41 2.94 -8.46
N ARG A 15 14.30 4.26 -8.62
CA ARG A 15 13.02 4.95 -8.83
C ARG A 15 12.55 4.85 -10.27
N LYS A 16 13.48 4.91 -11.21
CA LYS A 16 13.19 4.85 -12.66
C LYS A 16 12.71 3.46 -13.10
N PHE A 17 13.19 2.40 -12.45
CA PHE A 17 12.89 1.00 -12.79
C PHE A 17 11.96 0.31 -11.80
N ARG A 18 11.22 1.07 -10.97
CA ARG A 18 10.26 0.48 -10.06
C ARG A 18 9.11 -0.17 -10.85
N PRO A 19 8.79 -1.45 -10.59
CA PRO A 19 7.68 -2.12 -11.26
C PRO A 19 6.37 -1.34 -11.13
N LEU A 20 5.61 -1.25 -12.22
CA LEU A 20 4.31 -0.61 -12.27
C LEU A 20 3.17 -1.62 -12.32
N ARG A 21 3.47 -2.88 -12.59
CA ARG A 21 2.53 -3.99 -12.72
C ARG A 21 3.02 -5.17 -11.91
N PHE A 22 2.11 -6.06 -11.53
CA PHE A 22 2.48 -7.31 -10.86
C PHE A 22 3.38 -8.19 -11.76
N ASP A 23 3.09 -8.22 -13.07
CA ASP A 23 3.88 -9.02 -14.02
C ASP A 23 5.32 -8.52 -14.18
N ASP A 24 5.62 -7.28 -13.82
CA ASP A 24 6.98 -6.72 -13.83
C ASP A 24 7.81 -7.13 -12.60
N MET A 25 7.18 -7.78 -11.62
CA MET A 25 7.85 -8.22 -10.39
C MET A 25 8.51 -9.57 -10.59
N VAL A 26 9.79 -9.67 -10.24
CA VAL A 26 10.58 -10.89 -10.39
C VAL A 26 10.56 -11.70 -9.08
N GLY A 27 10.36 -13.02 -9.20
CA GLY A 27 10.47 -13.96 -8.07
C GLY A 27 9.28 -13.98 -7.12
N GLN A 28 8.11 -13.43 -7.52
CA GLN A 28 6.91 -13.31 -6.70
C GLN A 28 5.66 -13.86 -7.40
N GLU A 29 5.83 -14.79 -8.33
CA GLU A 29 4.76 -15.25 -9.25
C GLU A 29 3.54 -15.83 -8.50
N ALA A 30 3.75 -16.58 -7.42
CA ALA A 30 2.66 -17.17 -6.65
C ALA A 30 1.79 -16.11 -5.96
N ILE A 31 2.44 -15.11 -5.34
CA ILE A 31 1.77 -14.01 -4.64
C ILE A 31 1.04 -13.11 -5.64
N THR A 32 1.70 -12.72 -6.71
CA THR A 32 1.11 -11.85 -7.73
C THR A 32 -0.08 -12.51 -8.41
N ARG A 33 0.00 -13.81 -8.68
CA ARG A 33 -1.13 -14.59 -9.23
C ARG A 33 -2.33 -14.59 -8.28
N THR A 34 -2.10 -14.81 -6.99
CA THR A 34 -3.16 -14.79 -5.97
C THR A 34 -3.84 -13.44 -5.92
N LEU A 35 -3.07 -12.35 -5.85
CA LEU A 35 -3.60 -10.98 -5.81
C LEU A 35 -4.39 -10.64 -7.08
N LYS A 36 -3.85 -10.97 -8.24
CA LYS A 36 -4.54 -10.76 -9.53
C LYS A 36 -5.88 -11.50 -9.57
N ASN A 37 -5.91 -12.76 -9.15
CA ASN A 37 -7.14 -13.56 -9.12
C ASN A 37 -8.17 -12.98 -8.17
N GLN A 38 -7.78 -12.45 -7.02
CA GLN A 38 -8.70 -11.79 -6.10
C GLN A 38 -9.30 -10.51 -6.71
N ILE A 39 -8.49 -9.73 -7.41
CA ILE A 39 -8.94 -8.52 -8.10
C ILE A 39 -9.94 -8.87 -9.22
N ILE A 40 -9.62 -9.87 -10.05
CA ILE A 40 -10.49 -10.35 -11.13
C ILE A 40 -11.83 -10.83 -10.56
N ALA A 41 -11.81 -11.59 -9.46
CA ALA A 41 -12.99 -12.12 -8.82
C ALA A 41 -13.80 -11.09 -8.01
N GLY A 42 -13.29 -9.87 -7.84
CA GLY A 42 -13.90 -8.86 -6.97
C GLY A 42 -13.92 -9.25 -5.48
N ARG A 43 -13.00 -10.11 -5.06
CA ARG A 43 -12.92 -10.67 -3.70
C ARG A 43 -11.63 -10.27 -2.98
N THR A 44 -11.28 -9.00 -3.05
CA THR A 44 -10.12 -8.48 -2.32
C THR A 44 -10.42 -8.39 -0.83
N GLY A 45 -9.44 -8.78 -0.01
CA GLY A 45 -9.53 -8.66 1.45
C GLY A 45 -9.52 -7.22 1.92
N HIS A 46 -9.86 -7.02 3.19
CA HIS A 46 -9.80 -5.70 3.84
C HIS A 46 -8.41 -5.39 4.41
N ALA A 47 -7.59 -6.40 4.67
CA ALA A 47 -6.23 -6.24 5.17
C ALA A 47 -5.28 -7.28 4.60
N TYR A 48 -4.10 -6.80 4.19
CA TYR A 48 -3.00 -7.62 3.67
C TYR A 48 -1.74 -7.38 4.49
N LEU A 49 -0.95 -8.42 4.66
CA LEU A 49 0.37 -8.32 5.26
C LEU A 49 1.42 -8.87 4.30
N PHE A 50 2.27 -8.00 3.79
CA PHE A 50 3.45 -8.39 3.02
C PHE A 50 4.65 -8.53 3.95
N ASN A 51 5.22 -9.72 4.02
CA ASN A 51 6.46 -9.96 4.75
C ASN A 51 7.58 -10.40 3.83
N GLY A 52 8.79 -10.13 4.23
CA GLY A 52 9.99 -10.50 3.49
C GLY A 52 11.16 -9.58 3.79
N GLY A 53 12.36 -9.97 3.38
CA GLY A 53 13.58 -9.19 3.57
C GLY A 53 13.53 -7.84 2.84
N ARG A 54 14.54 -7.03 3.07
CA ARG A 54 14.72 -5.77 2.34
C ARG A 54 14.91 -6.04 0.85
N GLY A 55 14.32 -5.20 0.01
CA GLY A 55 14.46 -5.30 -1.44
C GLY A 55 13.62 -6.40 -2.10
N THR A 56 12.72 -7.06 -1.36
CA THR A 56 11.81 -8.10 -1.92
C THR A 56 10.58 -7.54 -2.62
N GLY A 57 10.43 -6.21 -2.68
CA GLY A 57 9.34 -5.56 -3.39
C GLY A 57 8.04 -5.38 -2.61
N LYS A 58 8.05 -5.51 -1.27
CA LYS A 58 6.85 -5.35 -0.42
C LYS A 58 6.12 -4.04 -0.65
N THR A 59 6.83 -2.92 -0.52
CA THR A 59 6.25 -1.59 -0.72
C THR A 59 5.78 -1.39 -2.16
N THR A 60 6.51 -1.93 -3.12
CA THR A 60 6.12 -1.91 -4.54
C THR A 60 4.84 -2.70 -4.77
N SER A 61 4.74 -3.92 -4.24
CA SER A 61 3.52 -4.75 -4.31
C SER A 61 2.32 -4.03 -3.68
N ALA A 62 2.53 -3.39 -2.52
CA ALA A 62 1.51 -2.62 -1.83
C ALA A 62 0.97 -1.48 -2.71
N LYS A 63 1.84 -0.74 -3.36
CA LYS A 63 1.47 0.36 -4.26
C LYS A 63 0.73 -0.12 -5.52
N ILE A 64 1.18 -1.24 -6.10
CA ILE A 64 0.50 -1.84 -7.25
C ILE A 64 -0.90 -2.32 -6.84
N LEU A 65 -1.02 -3.01 -5.71
CA LEU A 65 -2.31 -3.47 -5.18
C LEU A 65 -3.26 -2.30 -4.92
N ALA A 66 -2.79 -1.24 -4.29
CA ALA A 66 -3.59 -0.05 -4.01
C ALA A 66 -4.13 0.61 -5.28
N ARG A 67 -3.33 0.65 -6.35
CA ARG A 67 -3.80 1.12 -7.66
C ARG A 67 -4.78 0.14 -8.31
N ALA A 68 -4.48 -1.14 -8.27
CA ALA A 68 -5.28 -2.18 -8.94
C ALA A 68 -6.70 -2.27 -8.37
N VAL A 69 -6.87 -2.19 -7.05
CA VAL A 69 -8.21 -2.22 -6.42
C VAL A 69 -9.02 -0.97 -6.71
N ASN A 70 -8.37 0.13 -7.04
CA ASN A 70 -8.99 1.42 -7.34
C ASN A 70 -9.02 1.75 -8.84
N CYS A 71 -8.38 0.95 -9.68
CA CYS A 71 -8.33 1.18 -11.13
C CYS A 71 -9.72 1.16 -11.75
N LEU A 72 -10.02 2.13 -12.61
CA LEU A 72 -11.30 2.21 -13.31
C LEU A 72 -11.42 1.17 -14.45
N ASN A 73 -10.31 0.65 -14.93
CA ASN A 73 -10.28 -0.31 -16.03
C ASN A 73 -9.14 -1.34 -15.83
N PRO A 74 -9.22 -2.17 -14.78
CA PRO A 74 -8.21 -3.20 -14.56
C PRO A 74 -8.25 -4.25 -15.68
N LYS A 75 -7.08 -4.73 -16.09
CA LYS A 75 -6.93 -5.79 -17.10
C LYS A 75 -6.18 -6.95 -16.47
N ASP A 76 -6.81 -8.12 -16.46
CA ASP A 76 -6.21 -9.35 -15.88
C ASP A 76 -5.71 -9.17 -14.43
N GLY A 77 -6.40 -8.36 -13.63
CA GLY A 77 -6.01 -8.05 -12.26
C GLY A 77 -4.87 -7.04 -12.12
N GLU A 78 -4.45 -6.43 -13.23
CA GLU A 78 -3.42 -5.39 -13.26
C GLU A 78 -4.02 -4.00 -13.29
N PRO A 79 -3.38 -3.00 -12.66
CA PRO A 79 -3.78 -1.61 -12.87
C PRO A 79 -3.48 -1.19 -14.31
N CYS A 80 -4.37 -0.42 -14.91
CA CYS A 80 -4.17 0.05 -16.29
C CYS A 80 -3.05 1.11 -16.40
N ASN A 81 -2.74 1.81 -15.31
CA ASN A 81 -1.76 2.91 -15.22
C ASN A 81 -2.07 4.13 -16.13
N GLU A 82 -3.24 4.15 -16.75
CA GLU A 82 -3.64 5.19 -17.72
C GLU A 82 -4.88 5.96 -17.29
N CYS A 83 -5.77 5.38 -16.45
CA CYS A 83 -6.96 6.07 -15.96
C CYS A 83 -6.57 7.19 -14.97
N GLU A 84 -7.49 8.09 -14.71
CA GLU A 84 -7.26 9.23 -13.81
C GLU A 84 -6.83 8.82 -12.40
N ILE A 85 -7.39 7.72 -11.89
CA ILE A 85 -7.03 7.19 -10.56
C ILE A 85 -5.60 6.66 -10.56
N CYS A 86 -5.23 5.84 -11.55
CA CYS A 86 -3.87 5.33 -11.66
C CYS A 86 -2.84 6.44 -11.84
N LYS A 87 -3.14 7.42 -12.69
CA LYS A 87 -2.26 8.58 -12.91
C LYS A 87 -2.09 9.41 -11.65
N ALA A 88 -3.16 9.69 -10.92
CA ALA A 88 -3.12 10.42 -9.66
C ALA A 88 -2.33 9.65 -8.59
N ALA A 89 -2.51 8.33 -8.50
CA ALA A 89 -1.74 7.49 -7.58
C ALA A 89 -0.24 7.48 -7.91
N LEU A 90 0.12 7.36 -9.18
CA LEU A 90 1.51 7.39 -9.63
C LEU A 90 2.18 8.74 -9.39
N ALA A 91 1.42 9.83 -9.53
CA ALA A 91 1.88 11.19 -9.24
C ALA A 91 1.96 11.51 -7.74
N GLY A 92 1.41 10.65 -6.87
CA GLY A 92 1.33 10.90 -5.43
C GLY A 92 0.29 11.95 -5.03
N SER A 93 -0.64 12.27 -5.93
CA SER A 93 -1.69 13.28 -5.71
C SER A 93 -3.04 12.70 -5.29
N LEU A 94 -3.19 11.36 -5.30
CA LEU A 94 -4.41 10.70 -4.87
C LEU A 94 -4.48 10.61 -3.34
N THR A 95 -5.33 11.42 -2.72
CA THR A 95 -5.47 11.48 -1.26
C THR A 95 -6.13 10.24 -0.67
N ASP A 96 -6.79 9.42 -1.48
CA ASP A 96 -7.42 8.18 -1.04
C ASP A 96 -6.41 7.03 -0.84
N ILE A 97 -5.17 7.19 -1.26
CA ILE A 97 -4.06 6.28 -0.94
C ILE A 97 -3.11 7.01 0.01
N VAL A 98 -3.07 6.54 1.25
CA VAL A 98 -2.23 7.12 2.32
C VAL A 98 -1.08 6.18 2.59
N GLU A 99 0.15 6.67 2.47
CA GLU A 99 1.36 5.93 2.82
C GLU A 99 1.92 6.45 4.14
N MET A 100 2.27 5.52 5.02
CA MET A 100 2.88 5.83 6.31
C MET A 100 4.06 4.89 6.55
N ASP A 101 5.19 5.45 6.96
CA ASP A 101 6.33 4.69 7.47
C ASP A 101 6.24 4.65 9.00
N ALA A 102 6.01 3.47 9.54
CA ALA A 102 5.90 3.28 10.99
C ALA A 102 7.22 3.49 11.74
N ALA A 103 8.36 3.48 11.05
CA ALA A 103 9.64 3.85 11.66
C ALA A 103 9.66 5.34 12.09
N SER A 104 8.98 6.20 11.35
CA SER A 104 8.87 7.64 11.61
C SER A 104 7.58 8.03 12.34
N ASN A 105 6.51 7.22 12.20
CA ASN A 105 5.15 7.49 12.72
C ASN A 105 4.65 6.29 13.52
N ASN A 106 5.22 6.07 14.69
CA ASN A 106 5.00 4.86 15.50
C ASN A 106 4.11 5.08 16.72
N SER A 107 3.64 6.29 16.95
CA SER A 107 2.86 6.63 18.12
C SER A 107 1.40 6.18 18.02
N VAL A 108 0.75 6.07 19.18
CA VAL A 108 -0.69 5.78 19.25
C VAL A 108 -1.52 6.90 18.60
N ASP A 109 -1.06 8.14 18.64
CA ASP A 109 -1.78 9.27 18.06
C ASP A 109 -1.72 9.26 16.53
N ASP A 110 -0.61 8.79 15.93
CA ASP A 110 -0.51 8.59 14.48
C ASP A 110 -1.58 7.60 13.99
N ILE A 111 -1.77 6.49 14.70
CA ILE A 111 -2.78 5.48 14.35
C ILE A 111 -4.20 5.92 14.71
N ARG A 112 -4.38 6.69 15.78
CA ARG A 112 -5.69 7.27 16.12
C ARG A 112 -6.17 8.23 15.03
N SER A 113 -5.28 9.01 14.42
CA SER A 113 -5.61 9.86 13.28
C SER A 113 -6.18 9.04 12.13
N ILE A 114 -5.57 7.90 11.80
CA ILE A 114 -6.10 6.97 10.78
C ILE A 114 -7.48 6.46 11.20
N ARG A 115 -7.66 6.01 12.44
CA ARG A 115 -8.94 5.53 12.96
C ARG A 115 -10.05 6.56 12.83
N ASP A 116 -9.74 7.82 13.08
CA ASP A 116 -10.72 8.90 12.98
C ASP A 116 -11.08 9.23 11.52
N GLU A 117 -10.13 9.01 10.61
CA GLU A 117 -10.32 9.24 9.17
C GLU A 117 -11.05 8.10 8.43
N VAL A 118 -10.97 6.85 8.92
CA VAL A 118 -11.50 5.68 8.19
C VAL A 118 -13.01 5.72 7.98
N ASN A 119 -13.74 6.50 8.78
CA ASN A 119 -15.19 6.65 8.64
C ASN A 119 -15.59 7.58 7.48
N PHE A 120 -14.65 8.36 6.94
CA PHE A 120 -14.91 9.21 5.79
C PHE A 120 -14.80 8.40 4.49
N LEU A 121 -15.75 8.63 3.58
CA LEU A 121 -15.73 8.00 2.26
C LEU A 121 -14.53 8.49 1.44
N PRO A 122 -14.03 7.68 0.50
CA PRO A 122 -13.01 8.12 -0.45
C PRO A 122 -13.50 9.33 -1.26
N THR A 123 -12.55 10.18 -1.64
CA THR A 123 -12.85 11.40 -2.41
C THR A 123 -13.06 11.10 -3.90
N LEU A 124 -12.15 10.30 -4.50
CA LEU A 124 -12.16 9.97 -5.93
C LEU A 124 -12.15 8.47 -6.19
N ALA A 125 -11.44 7.70 -5.37
CA ALA A 125 -11.25 6.28 -5.56
C ALA A 125 -12.41 5.47 -5.00
N LYS A 126 -12.46 4.19 -5.33
CA LYS A 126 -13.45 3.24 -4.78
C LYS A 126 -13.15 2.90 -3.32
N TYR A 127 -11.87 2.73 -2.99
CA TYR A 127 -11.40 2.37 -1.67
C TYR A 127 -10.39 3.40 -1.16
N ARG A 128 -10.51 3.70 0.13
CA ARG A 128 -9.44 4.39 0.86
C ARG A 128 -8.43 3.34 1.32
N VAL A 129 -7.19 3.48 0.89
CA VAL A 129 -6.14 2.48 1.15
C VAL A 129 -5.07 3.08 2.04
N TYR A 130 -4.78 2.42 3.16
CA TYR A 130 -3.69 2.78 4.06
C TYR A 130 -2.56 1.78 3.89
N ILE A 131 -1.41 2.26 3.43
CA ILE A 131 -0.17 1.47 3.33
C ILE A 131 0.70 1.85 4.53
N ILE A 132 0.95 0.88 5.41
CA ILE A 132 1.80 1.07 6.58
C ILE A 132 3.06 0.21 6.40
N ASP A 133 4.16 0.87 6.08
CA ASP A 133 5.46 0.22 5.91
C ASP A 133 6.18 0.08 7.25
N GLU A 134 6.99 -0.96 7.38
CA GLU A 134 7.72 -1.31 8.60
C GLU A 134 6.79 -1.35 9.85
N VAL A 135 5.64 -1.98 9.71
CA VAL A 135 4.55 -1.97 10.71
C VAL A 135 4.97 -2.52 12.07
N HIS A 136 6.01 -3.37 12.11
CA HIS A 136 6.58 -3.89 13.37
C HIS A 136 7.19 -2.79 14.27
N MET A 137 7.44 -1.61 13.73
CA MET A 137 7.97 -0.46 14.47
C MET A 137 6.90 0.31 15.27
N LEU A 138 5.64 -0.02 15.12
CA LEU A 138 4.56 0.60 15.90
C LEU A 138 4.72 0.31 17.40
N SER A 139 4.34 1.28 18.24
CA SER A 139 4.24 1.08 19.69
C SER A 139 3.12 0.09 20.04
N THR A 140 3.15 -0.47 21.23
CA THR A 140 2.07 -1.36 21.72
C THR A 140 0.70 -0.66 21.69
N GLY A 141 0.64 0.61 22.09
CA GLY A 141 -0.59 1.40 22.02
C GLY A 141 -1.08 1.62 20.60
N ALA A 142 -0.16 1.83 19.65
CA ALA A 142 -0.48 1.95 18.23
C ALA A 142 -1.01 0.64 17.65
N PHE A 143 -0.43 -0.51 17.98
CA PHE A 143 -0.97 -1.82 17.59
C PHE A 143 -2.39 -2.03 18.09
N ASN A 144 -2.67 -1.71 19.34
CA ASN A 144 -4.02 -1.84 19.91
C ASN A 144 -5.04 -0.93 19.21
N ALA A 145 -4.64 0.28 18.85
CA ALA A 145 -5.48 1.20 18.09
C ALA A 145 -5.75 0.69 16.68
N LEU A 146 -4.73 0.17 15.99
CA LEU A 146 -4.85 -0.43 14.66
C LEU A 146 -5.74 -1.67 14.68
N LEU A 147 -5.57 -2.54 15.68
CA LEU A 147 -6.35 -3.77 15.84
C LEU A 147 -7.84 -3.49 15.90
N LYS A 148 -8.27 -2.47 16.61
CA LYS A 148 -9.69 -2.07 16.68
C LYS A 148 -10.27 -1.76 15.31
N THR A 149 -9.51 -1.10 14.46
CA THR A 149 -9.94 -0.78 13.10
C THR A 149 -9.93 -2.03 12.20
N LEU A 150 -8.95 -2.93 12.38
CA LEU A 150 -8.88 -4.19 11.61
C LEU A 150 -9.97 -5.19 11.98
N GLU A 151 -10.51 -5.12 13.20
CA GLU A 151 -11.61 -6.00 13.65
C GLU A 151 -12.94 -5.68 12.95
N GLU A 152 -13.23 -4.41 12.79
CA GLU A 152 -14.47 -3.91 12.20
C GLU A 152 -14.17 -2.84 11.14
N PRO A 153 -13.49 -3.20 10.02
CA PRO A 153 -13.14 -2.24 9.01
C PRO A 153 -14.38 -1.79 8.22
N PRO A 154 -14.52 -0.49 7.91
CA PRO A 154 -15.51 -0.03 6.94
C PRO A 154 -15.29 -0.69 5.57
N GLU A 155 -16.37 -0.95 4.83
CA GLU A 155 -16.30 -1.62 3.52
C GLU A 155 -15.45 -0.88 2.49
N HIS A 156 -15.37 0.45 2.61
CA HIS A 156 -14.60 1.31 1.69
C HIS A 156 -13.13 1.46 2.07
N VAL A 157 -12.64 0.76 3.11
CA VAL A 157 -11.27 0.87 3.62
C VAL A 157 -10.50 -0.43 3.41
N LYS A 158 -9.26 -0.31 2.98
CA LYS A 158 -8.30 -1.42 2.88
C LYS A 158 -7.00 -1.04 3.55
N PHE A 159 -6.43 -1.99 4.28
CA PHE A 159 -5.11 -1.87 4.90
C PHE A 159 -4.10 -2.76 4.17
N ILE A 160 -2.93 -2.22 3.89
CA ILE A 160 -1.80 -2.98 3.37
C ILE A 160 -0.62 -2.73 4.29
N LEU A 161 -0.27 -3.75 5.05
CA LEU A 161 0.83 -3.70 6.01
C LEU A 161 2.05 -4.36 5.40
N ALA A 162 3.22 -3.81 5.64
CA ALA A 162 4.49 -4.40 5.22
C ALA A 162 5.46 -4.49 6.38
N THR A 163 6.20 -5.59 6.47
CA THR A 163 7.18 -5.81 7.52
C THR A 163 8.35 -6.68 7.05
N THR A 164 9.52 -6.40 7.60
CA THR A 164 10.70 -7.26 7.51
C THR A 164 10.78 -8.25 8.65
N GLU A 165 9.99 -8.07 9.72
CA GLU A 165 10.06 -8.83 10.97
C GLU A 165 8.67 -9.25 11.44
N PRO A 166 8.01 -10.20 10.74
CA PRO A 166 6.65 -10.62 11.08
C PRO A 166 6.53 -11.24 12.47
N GLN A 167 7.62 -11.79 13.01
CA GLN A 167 7.66 -12.38 14.35
C GLN A 167 7.49 -11.35 15.47
N LYS A 168 7.70 -10.05 15.18
CA LYS A 168 7.48 -8.95 16.13
C LYS A 168 6.02 -8.47 16.16
N LEU A 169 5.20 -8.94 15.22
CA LEU A 169 3.79 -8.55 15.18
C LEU A 169 2.96 -9.38 16.16
N PRO A 170 1.97 -8.77 16.86
CA PRO A 170 1.02 -9.51 17.66
C PRO A 170 0.24 -10.53 16.84
N ALA A 171 -0.02 -11.71 17.41
CA ALA A 171 -0.82 -12.74 16.74
C ALA A 171 -2.22 -12.26 16.35
N THR A 172 -2.77 -11.32 17.12
CA THR A 172 -4.06 -10.68 16.85
C THR A 172 -4.07 -9.85 15.57
N ILE A 173 -2.96 -9.24 15.20
CA ILE A 173 -2.79 -8.54 13.91
C ILE A 173 -2.63 -9.57 12.78
N LEU A 174 -1.76 -10.57 12.96
CA LEU A 174 -1.50 -11.61 11.96
C LEU A 174 -2.76 -12.37 11.56
N SER A 175 -3.64 -12.65 12.52
CA SER A 175 -4.87 -13.42 12.28
C SER A 175 -5.92 -12.66 11.47
N ARG A 176 -5.80 -11.34 11.32
CA ARG A 176 -6.75 -10.50 10.59
C ARG A 176 -6.28 -10.08 9.21
N CYS A 177 -5.06 -10.43 8.85
CA CYS A 177 -4.46 -10.10 7.56
C CYS A 177 -4.33 -11.34 6.67
N GLN A 178 -4.42 -11.15 5.37
CA GLN A 178 -4.08 -12.13 4.35
C GLN A 178 -2.61 -12.04 3.95
#